data_4a79f92d644bc090aa0144c507c58330
#
_entry.id   4a79f92d644bc090aa0144c507c58330
#
_cell.length_a   1.000
_cell.length_b   1.000
_cell.length_c   1.000
_cell.angle_alpha   90.00
_cell.angle_beta   90.00
_cell.angle_gamma   90.00
#
_symmetry.space_group_name_H-M   'P 1'
#
loop_
_entity.id
_entity.type
_entity.pdbx_description
1 polymer ?
#
loop_
_entity_poly.entity_id
_entity_poly.type
_entity_poly.pdbx_seq_one_letter_code
_entity_poly.pdbx_strand_id
1 'polypeptide(L)'
;MKEIKNQIKDFSHKITFESLGKFVDSIDFDNLNYQDYILNPESEGDYGRNILELNPFECVLINWPAGVESSVHHHQGLFGHVLVLEGELDNISYREENHKLIEFKSEKYISKGIMPEEDGVIHKLANRNLEKRAITLHFYYPAIESFEGMRIFNLETGSIGILSEHAKTAKWNDNNNQFKEIEQNAFKYQSIEELNNDKSHLIQNIFPKPDSDSINSMNSRYFSEQAQKYDFSDFNLPSRKAYIYSVDNLISSDLAKNRTTKHLDIAIGTGRRAIRIRELSGLNYEIVGVEISEEMCKIANSRGLRTYHQDWANNDSHTGEMFESATFLYAFGHIANRKNRIKSLKKINSYLKEGSPFYIDLFSLNNNNEWGPLTLKAYQENNLGKHGYEKGDVFYKKRGFSELAFLHYFEFNEIKSLLANTGFRIECVKYIGYSKNPGQIVDSEREGNFLIKAIKI
;
A
#
# COMPACT_ATOMS: atom_id res chain seq x y z
N MET A 1 -23.48 20.36 -16.58
CA MET A 1 -24.49 19.70 -15.70
C MET A 1 -25.95 19.90 -16.14
N LYS A 2 -26.39 21.11 -16.50
CA LYS A 2 -27.78 21.34 -16.94
C LYS A 2 -28.14 20.49 -18.18
N GLU A 3 -27.22 20.33 -19.11
CA GLU A 3 -27.37 19.53 -20.31
C GLU A 3 -27.55 18.04 -19.99
N ILE A 4 -26.70 17.48 -19.12
CA ILE A 4 -26.83 16.08 -18.67
C ILE A 4 -28.20 15.83 -18.03
N LYS A 5 -28.67 16.75 -17.16
CA LYS A 5 -30.01 16.62 -16.55
C LYS A 5 -31.12 16.56 -17.60
N ASN A 6 -30.99 17.34 -18.68
CA ASN A 6 -31.96 17.28 -19.78
C ASN A 6 -31.85 15.95 -20.55
N GLN A 7 -30.63 15.51 -20.87
CA GLN A 7 -30.40 14.23 -21.54
C GLN A 7 -30.93 13.04 -20.73
N ILE A 8 -30.80 13.07 -19.39
CA ILE A 8 -31.37 12.05 -18.50
C ILE A 8 -32.91 12.05 -18.59
N LYS A 9 -33.55 13.23 -18.52
CA LYS A 9 -35.00 13.36 -18.61
C LYS A 9 -35.56 12.92 -19.96
N ASP A 10 -34.80 13.14 -21.02
CA ASP A 10 -35.18 12.75 -22.40
C ASP A 10 -34.85 11.28 -22.70
N PHE A 11 -34.27 10.54 -21.75
CA PHE A 11 -33.92 9.14 -21.93
C PHE A 11 -35.15 8.25 -22.03
N SER A 12 -35.47 7.76 -23.25
CA SER A 12 -36.70 7.05 -23.58
C SER A 12 -36.50 5.52 -23.77
N HIS A 13 -35.26 5.04 -23.68
CA HIS A 13 -34.98 3.62 -23.85
C HIS A 13 -35.22 2.84 -22.55
N LYS A 14 -35.49 1.52 -22.72
CA LYS A 14 -35.51 0.63 -21.55
C LYS A 14 -34.17 0.69 -20.84
N ILE A 15 -34.16 0.93 -19.53
CA ILE A 15 -32.97 1.01 -18.75
C ILE A 15 -32.45 -0.41 -18.47
N THR A 16 -31.27 -0.70 -19.00
CA THR A 16 -30.49 -1.91 -18.79
C THR A 16 -29.05 -1.51 -18.51
N PHE A 17 -28.27 -2.40 -17.96
CA PHE A 17 -26.83 -2.15 -17.74
C PHE A 17 -26.14 -1.66 -19.03
N GLU A 18 -26.42 -2.31 -20.16
CA GLU A 18 -25.83 -1.93 -21.45
C GLU A 18 -26.34 -0.58 -21.97
N SER A 19 -27.66 -0.28 -21.87
CA SER A 19 -28.19 0.99 -22.35
C SER A 19 -27.74 2.17 -21.51
N LEU A 20 -27.59 1.97 -20.19
CA LEU A 20 -27.03 2.97 -19.28
C LEU A 20 -25.54 3.21 -19.58
N GLY A 21 -24.76 2.15 -19.84
CA GLY A 21 -23.37 2.28 -20.25
C GLY A 21 -23.19 3.08 -21.54
N LYS A 22 -24.00 2.80 -22.57
CA LYS A 22 -24.01 3.58 -23.82
C LYS A 22 -24.36 5.04 -23.62
N PHE A 23 -25.28 5.32 -22.70
CA PHE A 23 -25.60 6.70 -22.32
C PHE A 23 -24.39 7.40 -21.70
N VAL A 24 -23.71 6.75 -20.75
CA VAL A 24 -22.52 7.32 -20.09
C VAL A 24 -21.38 7.52 -21.09
N ASP A 25 -21.16 6.58 -22.00
CA ASP A 25 -20.18 6.70 -23.10
C ASP A 25 -20.46 7.89 -24.03
N SER A 26 -21.73 8.30 -24.15
CA SER A 26 -22.12 9.41 -25.05
C SER A 26 -21.94 10.80 -24.43
N ILE A 27 -21.57 10.89 -23.17
CA ILE A 27 -21.40 12.18 -22.46
C ILE A 27 -20.17 12.92 -22.99
N ASP A 28 -20.37 14.17 -23.40
CA ASP A 28 -19.29 15.07 -23.74
C ASP A 28 -18.60 15.64 -22.47
N PHE A 29 -17.49 14.99 -22.11
CA PHE A 29 -16.73 15.33 -20.92
C PHE A 29 -16.05 16.70 -20.97
N ASP A 30 -15.53 17.06 -22.15
CA ASP A 30 -14.67 18.21 -22.29
C ASP A 30 -15.46 19.52 -22.10
N ASN A 31 -16.77 19.48 -22.29
CA ASN A 31 -17.69 20.60 -22.12
C ASN A 31 -18.51 20.54 -20.81
N LEU A 32 -18.18 19.61 -19.91
CA LEU A 32 -18.96 19.40 -18.70
C LEU A 32 -18.57 20.39 -17.60
N ASN A 33 -19.41 21.42 -17.36
CA ASN A 33 -19.21 22.31 -16.23
C ASN A 33 -19.88 21.71 -14.95
N TYR A 34 -19.07 21.14 -14.06
CA TYR A 34 -19.51 20.48 -12.80
C TYR A 34 -19.01 21.17 -11.55
N GLN A 35 -18.10 22.14 -11.64
CA GLN A 35 -17.43 22.75 -10.49
C GLN A 35 -18.39 23.35 -9.47
N ASP A 36 -19.45 24.03 -9.92
CA ASP A 36 -20.45 24.66 -9.06
C ASP A 36 -21.38 23.64 -8.35
N TYR A 37 -21.27 22.36 -8.70
CA TYR A 37 -22.09 21.27 -8.14
C TYR A 37 -21.31 20.41 -7.15
N ILE A 38 -20.04 20.71 -6.92
CA ILE A 38 -19.21 19.95 -5.98
C ILE A 38 -19.62 20.31 -4.56
N LEU A 39 -20.05 19.31 -3.80
CA LEU A 39 -20.28 19.45 -2.36
C LEU A 39 -19.08 18.92 -1.58
N ASN A 40 -18.78 19.61 -0.48
CA ASN A 40 -17.82 19.09 0.49
C ASN A 40 -18.50 18.03 1.39
N PRO A 41 -17.74 17.08 1.94
CA PRO A 41 -18.28 16.13 2.91
C PRO A 41 -18.78 16.86 4.16
N GLU A 42 -19.82 16.29 4.81
CA GLU A 42 -20.38 16.82 6.06
C GLU A 42 -19.47 16.54 7.27
N SER A 43 -18.62 15.54 7.18
CA SER A 43 -17.67 15.13 8.24
C SER A 43 -16.29 14.82 7.68
N GLU A 44 -15.28 14.99 8.50
CA GLU A 44 -13.90 14.64 8.15
C GLU A 44 -13.78 13.16 7.84
N GLY A 45 -13.03 12.82 6.78
CA GLY A 45 -12.80 11.45 6.34
C GLY A 45 -13.96 10.83 5.54
N ASP A 46 -15.04 11.57 5.28
CA ASP A 46 -16.14 11.17 4.41
C ASP A 46 -16.03 11.80 3.01
N TYR A 47 -16.93 11.46 2.11
CA TYR A 47 -17.03 12.02 0.76
C TYR A 47 -18.29 12.87 0.61
N GLY A 48 -18.21 13.91 -0.25
CA GLY A 48 -19.34 14.79 -0.55
C GLY A 48 -20.22 14.21 -1.64
N ARG A 49 -21.54 14.13 -1.43
CA ARG A 49 -22.52 13.57 -2.36
C ARG A 49 -23.56 14.61 -2.76
N ASN A 50 -23.72 14.86 -4.06
CA ASN A 50 -24.71 15.80 -4.62
C ASN A 50 -25.58 15.06 -5.62
N ILE A 51 -26.83 14.76 -5.25
CA ILE A 51 -27.83 14.16 -6.14
C ILE A 51 -28.26 15.20 -7.16
N LEU A 52 -28.05 14.89 -8.42
CA LEU A 52 -28.35 15.78 -9.54
C LEU A 52 -29.71 15.48 -10.18
N GLU A 53 -30.06 14.19 -10.29
CA GLU A 53 -31.31 13.69 -10.84
C GLU A 53 -31.59 12.29 -10.27
N LEU A 54 -32.88 11.95 -10.12
CA LEU A 54 -33.32 10.61 -9.65
C LEU A 54 -34.14 9.85 -10.67
N ASN A 55 -34.68 10.54 -11.67
CA ASN A 55 -35.58 9.93 -12.65
C ASN A 55 -35.12 10.21 -14.10
N PRO A 56 -35.16 9.21 -14.99
CA PRO A 56 -35.58 7.81 -14.80
C PRO A 56 -34.50 6.90 -14.15
N PHE A 57 -33.32 7.40 -13.90
CA PHE A 57 -32.22 6.78 -13.15
C PHE A 57 -31.47 7.84 -12.35
N GLU A 58 -30.78 7.41 -11.32
CA GLU A 58 -29.98 8.32 -10.50
C GLU A 58 -28.77 8.85 -11.25
N CYS A 59 -28.50 10.15 -11.07
CA CYS A 59 -27.24 10.79 -11.39
C CYS A 59 -26.73 11.54 -10.15
N VAL A 60 -25.56 11.16 -9.64
CA VAL A 60 -24.98 11.79 -8.45
C VAL A 60 -23.53 12.15 -8.68
N LEU A 61 -23.15 13.38 -8.31
CA LEU A 61 -21.77 13.87 -8.31
C LEU A 61 -21.15 13.60 -6.95
N ILE A 62 -20.00 12.94 -6.93
CA ILE A 62 -19.29 12.64 -5.69
C ILE A 62 -17.91 13.29 -5.71
N ASN A 63 -17.60 13.96 -4.59
CA ASN A 63 -16.30 14.53 -4.28
C ASN A 63 -15.59 13.65 -3.27
N TRP A 64 -14.47 13.09 -3.67
CA TRP A 64 -13.58 12.25 -2.87
C TRP A 64 -12.37 13.07 -2.45
N PRO A 65 -12.30 13.61 -1.24
CA PRO A 65 -11.07 14.24 -0.74
C PRO A 65 -9.87 13.31 -0.83
N ALA A 66 -8.68 13.88 -0.71
CA ALA A 66 -7.44 13.13 -0.73
C ALA A 66 -7.43 12.03 0.35
N GLY A 67 -7.14 10.78 -0.04
CA GLY A 67 -7.08 9.62 0.85
C GLY A 67 -8.43 9.08 1.33
N VAL A 68 -9.55 9.61 0.85
CA VAL A 68 -10.90 9.17 1.28
C VAL A 68 -11.39 7.98 0.47
N GLU A 69 -12.02 7.03 1.17
CA GLU A 69 -12.66 5.84 0.58
C GLU A 69 -14.05 5.59 1.18
N SER A 70 -14.93 4.93 0.44
CA SER A 70 -16.15 4.36 1.01
C SER A 70 -15.81 3.15 1.89
N SER A 71 -16.75 2.70 2.72
CA SER A 71 -16.67 1.35 3.25
C SER A 71 -16.93 0.33 2.14
N VAL A 72 -16.52 -0.91 2.37
CA VAL A 72 -16.96 -2.01 1.51
C VAL A 72 -18.47 -2.13 1.63
N HIS A 73 -19.19 -2.16 0.52
CA HIS A 73 -20.63 -2.21 0.49
C HIS A 73 -21.14 -3.13 -0.63
N HIS A 74 -22.38 -3.56 -0.50
CA HIS A 74 -23.00 -4.53 -1.40
C HIS A 74 -24.09 -3.86 -2.24
N HIS A 75 -23.91 -3.89 -3.56
CA HIS A 75 -24.92 -3.43 -4.52
C HIS A 75 -25.92 -4.55 -4.81
N GLN A 76 -26.97 -4.65 -4.01
CA GLN A 76 -28.00 -5.66 -4.20
C GLN A 76 -29.22 -5.04 -4.90
N GLY A 77 -29.56 -5.57 -6.07
CA GLY A 77 -30.73 -5.16 -6.84
C GLY A 77 -30.53 -3.85 -7.63
N LEU A 78 -29.31 -3.36 -7.76
CA LEU A 78 -28.98 -2.18 -8.57
C LEU A 78 -27.70 -2.39 -9.37
N PHE A 79 -27.60 -1.67 -10.48
CA PHE A 79 -26.41 -1.61 -11.31
C PHE A 79 -26.12 -0.16 -11.71
N GLY A 80 -24.91 0.11 -12.15
CA GLY A 80 -24.54 1.46 -12.55
C GLY A 80 -23.26 1.56 -13.36
N HIS A 81 -22.92 2.80 -13.67
CA HIS A 81 -21.65 3.18 -14.28
C HIS A 81 -21.14 4.43 -13.60
N VAL A 82 -19.87 4.45 -13.29
CA VAL A 82 -19.19 5.58 -12.67
C VAL A 82 -18.18 6.18 -13.63
N LEU A 83 -18.29 7.47 -13.82
CA LEU A 83 -17.43 8.25 -14.67
C LEU A 83 -16.47 9.07 -13.83
N VAL A 84 -15.17 8.93 -14.04
CA VAL A 84 -14.15 9.76 -13.38
C VAL A 84 -14.00 11.08 -14.13
N LEU A 85 -14.36 12.19 -13.48
CA LEU A 85 -14.25 13.54 -14.06
C LEU A 85 -12.88 14.18 -13.75
N GLU A 86 -12.38 14.02 -12.52
CA GLU A 86 -11.13 14.60 -12.04
C GLU A 86 -10.39 13.59 -11.17
N GLY A 87 -9.06 13.55 -11.31
CA GLY A 87 -8.22 12.69 -10.48
C GLY A 87 -8.25 11.21 -10.88
N GLU A 88 -8.14 10.35 -9.90
CA GLU A 88 -8.13 8.90 -10.05
C GLU A 88 -8.92 8.23 -8.93
N LEU A 89 -9.56 7.11 -9.22
CA LEU A 89 -10.32 6.34 -8.25
C LEU A 89 -10.06 4.84 -8.45
N ASP A 90 -9.87 4.13 -7.35
CA ASP A 90 -9.73 2.68 -7.37
C ASP A 90 -11.06 2.01 -7.03
N ASN A 91 -11.42 0.99 -7.80
CA ASN A 91 -12.52 0.06 -7.51
C ASN A 91 -11.93 -1.25 -6.99
N ILE A 92 -12.25 -1.60 -5.74
CA ILE A 92 -11.73 -2.78 -5.08
C ILE A 92 -12.89 -3.72 -4.82
N SER A 93 -12.82 -4.91 -5.44
CA SER A 93 -13.89 -5.90 -5.42
C SER A 93 -13.64 -7.01 -4.41
N TYR A 94 -14.70 -7.44 -3.75
CA TYR A 94 -14.70 -8.47 -2.71
C TYR A 94 -15.70 -9.58 -3.04
N ARG A 95 -15.48 -10.76 -2.44
CA ARG A 95 -16.43 -11.85 -2.42
C ARG A 95 -16.55 -12.46 -1.03
N GLU A 96 -17.76 -12.86 -0.69
CA GLU A 96 -18.01 -13.63 0.54
C GLU A 96 -17.80 -15.12 0.26
N GLU A 97 -17.02 -15.80 1.08
CA GLU A 97 -16.77 -17.23 0.96
C GLU A 97 -16.42 -17.82 2.34
N ASN A 98 -17.19 -18.79 2.84
CA ASN A 98 -16.91 -19.52 4.09
C ASN A 98 -16.60 -18.60 5.29
N HIS A 99 -17.46 -17.64 5.60
CA HIS A 99 -17.27 -16.63 6.65
C HIS A 99 -16.00 -15.77 6.47
N LYS A 100 -15.54 -15.62 5.23
CA LYS A 100 -14.46 -14.70 4.87
C LYS A 100 -14.99 -13.66 3.89
N LEU A 101 -14.49 -12.45 4.01
CA LEU A 101 -14.62 -11.42 2.99
C LEU A 101 -13.26 -11.29 2.30
N ILE A 102 -13.21 -11.74 1.06
CA ILE A 102 -11.97 -11.92 0.30
C ILE A 102 -11.85 -10.80 -0.74
N GLU A 103 -10.81 -9.99 -0.65
CA GLU A 103 -10.43 -9.06 -1.71
C GLU A 103 -9.80 -9.84 -2.88
N PHE A 104 -10.35 -9.71 -4.09
CA PHE A 104 -9.87 -10.48 -5.23
C PHE A 104 -9.46 -9.65 -6.45
N LYS A 105 -9.87 -8.38 -6.52
CA LYS A 105 -9.59 -7.50 -7.64
C LYS A 105 -9.46 -6.06 -7.19
N SER A 106 -8.53 -5.31 -7.79
CA SER A 106 -8.41 -3.86 -7.65
C SER A 106 -8.07 -3.26 -8.99
N GLU A 107 -8.88 -2.31 -9.46
CA GLU A 107 -8.74 -1.63 -10.75
C GLU A 107 -8.71 -0.13 -10.53
N LYS A 108 -7.78 0.54 -11.20
CA LYS A 108 -7.65 2.01 -11.15
C LYS A 108 -8.30 2.63 -12.38
N TYR A 109 -9.12 3.64 -12.15
CA TYR A 109 -9.74 4.46 -13.16
C TYR A 109 -9.25 5.90 -13.04
N ILE A 110 -8.81 6.46 -14.14
CA ILE A 110 -8.33 7.84 -14.25
C ILE A 110 -9.38 8.70 -14.94
N SER A 111 -9.19 10.02 -14.96
CA SER A 111 -10.08 10.96 -15.66
C SER A 111 -10.46 10.48 -17.06
N LYS A 112 -11.74 10.57 -17.39
CA LYS A 112 -12.45 10.00 -18.56
C LYS A 112 -12.66 8.48 -18.53
N GLY A 113 -12.17 7.77 -17.51
CA GLY A 113 -12.45 6.35 -17.33
C GLY A 113 -13.88 6.10 -16.87
N ILE A 114 -14.50 5.06 -17.41
CA ILE A 114 -15.84 4.59 -17.00
C ILE A 114 -15.68 3.26 -16.29
N MET A 115 -16.21 3.19 -15.09
CA MET A 115 -16.19 2.03 -14.21
C MET A 115 -17.57 1.38 -14.23
N PRO A 116 -17.70 0.13 -14.69
CA PRO A 116 -18.95 -0.61 -14.61
C PRO A 116 -19.18 -1.14 -13.20
N GLU A 117 -20.41 -1.07 -12.72
CA GLU A 117 -20.84 -1.63 -11.43
C GLU A 117 -22.07 -2.52 -11.66
N GLU A 118 -21.83 -3.83 -11.66
CA GLU A 118 -22.87 -4.83 -11.89
C GLU A 118 -23.70 -5.09 -10.63
N ASP A 119 -24.91 -5.63 -10.78
CA ASP A 119 -25.74 -6.06 -9.65
C ASP A 119 -25.04 -7.17 -8.85
N GLY A 120 -25.19 -7.09 -7.54
CA GLY A 120 -24.63 -8.06 -6.61
C GLY A 120 -23.12 -7.88 -6.32
N VAL A 121 -22.51 -6.81 -6.82
CA VAL A 121 -21.09 -6.53 -6.52
C VAL A 121 -20.92 -6.11 -5.07
N ILE A 122 -19.90 -6.68 -4.42
CA ILE A 122 -19.38 -6.20 -3.12
C ILE A 122 -18.06 -5.48 -3.42
N HIS A 123 -18.03 -4.20 -3.17
CA HIS A 123 -16.84 -3.40 -3.49
C HIS A 123 -16.67 -2.20 -2.57
N LYS A 124 -15.56 -1.49 -2.75
CA LYS A 124 -15.37 -0.13 -2.26
C LYS A 124 -14.68 0.72 -3.32
N LEU A 125 -14.95 2.01 -3.26
CA LEU A 125 -14.30 3.02 -4.05
C LEU A 125 -13.32 3.82 -3.18
N ALA A 126 -12.13 4.11 -3.71
CA ALA A 126 -11.08 4.73 -2.94
C ALA A 126 -10.29 5.76 -3.76
N ASN A 127 -10.23 7.00 -3.27
CA ASN A 127 -9.24 7.95 -3.73
C ASN A 127 -7.93 7.70 -2.98
N ARG A 128 -7.00 7.02 -3.63
CA ARG A 128 -5.69 6.69 -3.04
C ARG A 128 -4.67 7.80 -3.15
N ASN A 129 -4.98 8.83 -3.91
CA ASN A 129 -4.14 10.02 -3.96
C ASN A 129 -4.27 10.79 -2.64
N LEU A 130 -3.15 11.04 -1.97
CA LEU A 130 -3.14 11.71 -0.66
C LEU A 130 -3.01 13.22 -0.74
N GLU A 131 -2.84 13.76 -1.94
CA GLU A 131 -2.63 15.18 -2.17
C GLU A 131 -3.77 15.82 -2.95
N LYS A 132 -4.45 15.02 -3.78
CA LYS A 132 -5.46 15.50 -4.71
C LYS A 132 -6.79 14.78 -4.50
N ARG A 133 -7.87 15.53 -4.63
CA ARG A 133 -9.22 14.97 -4.65
C ARG A 133 -9.46 14.20 -5.96
N ALA A 134 -10.49 13.37 -5.96
CA ALA A 134 -11.12 12.87 -7.17
C ALA A 134 -12.57 13.31 -7.24
N ILE A 135 -13.11 13.52 -8.46
CA ILE A 135 -14.51 13.83 -8.71
C ILE A 135 -15.06 12.80 -9.65
N THR A 136 -16.20 12.22 -9.29
CA THR A 136 -16.87 11.20 -10.08
C THR A 136 -18.34 11.52 -10.29
N LEU A 137 -18.89 11.06 -11.41
CA LEU A 137 -20.31 11.14 -11.73
C LEU A 137 -20.85 9.71 -11.82
N HIS A 138 -21.78 9.37 -10.95
CA HIS A 138 -22.35 8.04 -10.84
C HIS A 138 -23.75 8.01 -11.44
N PHE A 139 -24.06 6.92 -12.11
CA PHE A 139 -25.36 6.64 -12.71
C PHE A 139 -25.84 5.28 -12.23
N TYR A 140 -26.97 5.25 -11.50
CA TYR A 140 -27.51 4.02 -10.92
C TYR A 140 -28.96 3.76 -11.33
N TYR A 141 -29.26 2.49 -11.54
CA TYR A 141 -30.63 2.05 -11.74
C TYR A 141 -30.89 0.71 -11.00
N PRO A 142 -32.00 0.65 -10.22
CA PRO A 142 -32.86 1.77 -9.82
C PRO A 142 -32.11 2.85 -9.03
N ALA A 143 -32.70 4.04 -8.92
CA ALA A 143 -32.11 5.12 -8.15
C ALA A 143 -31.97 4.75 -6.67
N ILE A 144 -30.85 5.18 -6.05
CA ILE A 144 -30.60 5.00 -4.61
C ILE A 144 -31.28 6.14 -3.86
N GLU A 145 -32.58 6.01 -3.59
CA GLU A 145 -33.34 7.00 -2.84
C GLU A 145 -32.97 7.02 -1.36
N SER A 146 -32.54 5.88 -0.83
CA SER A 146 -32.08 5.68 0.56
C SER A 146 -31.01 4.59 0.60
N PHE A 147 -30.10 4.72 1.56
CA PHE A 147 -29.14 3.66 1.88
C PHE A 147 -29.74 2.57 2.81
N GLU A 148 -30.99 2.72 3.23
CA GLU A 148 -31.65 1.77 4.13
C GLU A 148 -31.59 0.34 3.60
N GLY A 149 -31.13 -0.58 4.45
CA GLY A 149 -31.00 -1.99 4.10
C GLY A 149 -29.69 -2.35 3.39
N MET A 150 -28.89 -1.38 2.96
CA MET A 150 -27.59 -1.67 2.34
C MET A 150 -26.65 -2.30 3.37
N ARG A 151 -25.99 -3.38 2.97
CA ARG A 151 -24.95 -4.03 3.78
C ARG A 151 -23.62 -3.33 3.58
N ILE A 152 -22.99 -2.92 4.68
CA ILE A 152 -21.61 -2.43 4.67
C ILE A 152 -20.75 -3.25 5.61
N PHE A 153 -19.46 -3.30 5.31
CA PHE A 153 -18.52 -4.20 5.96
C PHE A 153 -17.40 -3.39 6.62
N ASN A 154 -17.15 -3.66 7.90
CA ASN A 154 -16.01 -3.12 8.62
C ASN A 154 -14.87 -4.13 8.58
N LEU A 155 -13.83 -3.82 7.79
CA LEU A 155 -12.69 -4.73 7.60
C LEU A 155 -11.82 -4.87 8.85
N GLU A 156 -11.86 -3.90 9.77
CA GLU A 156 -11.04 -3.92 10.99
C GLU A 156 -11.64 -4.85 12.05
N THR A 157 -12.97 -4.80 12.21
CA THR A 157 -13.68 -5.57 13.25
C THR A 157 -14.29 -6.88 12.73
N GLY A 158 -14.33 -7.07 11.39
CA GLY A 158 -15.02 -8.19 10.77
C GLY A 158 -16.54 -8.13 10.94
N SER A 159 -17.11 -6.93 11.09
CA SER A 159 -18.52 -6.73 11.34
C SER A 159 -19.28 -6.33 10.07
N ILE A 160 -20.54 -6.76 9.98
CA ILE A 160 -21.47 -6.36 8.91
C ILE A 160 -22.51 -5.45 9.52
N GLY A 161 -22.68 -4.25 8.96
CA GLY A 161 -23.75 -3.32 9.33
C GLY A 161 -24.82 -3.26 8.26
N ILE A 162 -26.09 -3.24 8.68
CA ILE A 162 -27.23 -2.91 7.82
C ILE A 162 -27.59 -1.47 8.05
N LEU A 163 -27.48 -0.64 7.01
CA LEU A 163 -27.74 0.78 7.13
C LEU A 163 -29.22 1.09 7.44
N SER A 164 -29.44 2.11 8.24
CA SER A 164 -30.75 2.66 8.56
C SER A 164 -31.20 3.71 7.55
N GLU A 165 -32.42 4.18 7.65
CA GLU A 165 -32.97 5.31 6.88
C GLU A 165 -32.23 6.65 7.11
N HIS A 166 -31.44 6.74 8.19
CA HIS A 166 -30.69 7.94 8.54
C HIS A 166 -29.27 7.99 7.92
N ALA A 167 -28.85 6.89 7.27
CA ALA A 167 -27.56 6.83 6.62
C ALA A 167 -27.49 7.72 5.39
N LYS A 168 -26.48 8.60 5.31
CA LYS A 168 -26.28 9.54 4.21
C LYS A 168 -25.24 9.10 3.20
N THR A 169 -24.33 8.23 3.61
CA THR A 169 -23.24 7.69 2.80
C THR A 169 -23.03 6.21 3.11
N ALA A 170 -22.41 5.49 2.18
CA ALA A 170 -21.97 4.10 2.41
C ALA A 170 -20.60 4.08 3.12
N LYS A 171 -20.44 4.85 4.21
CA LYS A 171 -19.24 4.87 5.05
C LYS A 171 -19.58 4.40 6.45
N TRP A 172 -18.74 3.53 7.02
CA TRP A 172 -18.91 3.10 8.40
C TRP A 172 -18.65 4.27 9.35
N ASN A 173 -19.62 4.54 10.20
CA ASN A 173 -19.53 5.56 11.23
C ASN A 173 -20.13 4.98 12.52
N ASP A 174 -19.45 5.10 13.64
CA ASP A 174 -19.89 4.59 14.93
C ASP A 174 -21.08 5.36 15.54
N ASN A 175 -21.70 6.26 14.78
CA ASN A 175 -22.92 6.94 15.18
C ASN A 175 -24.08 5.93 15.32
N ASN A 176 -24.71 5.88 16.48
CA ASN A 176 -25.76 4.90 16.84
C ASN A 176 -26.98 4.91 15.91
N ASN A 177 -27.21 5.98 15.15
CA ASN A 177 -28.37 6.09 14.25
C ASN A 177 -28.08 5.59 12.82
N GLN A 178 -26.83 5.26 12.47
CA GLN A 178 -26.47 4.84 11.12
C GLN A 178 -26.96 3.43 10.80
N PHE A 179 -27.04 2.56 11.79
CA PHE A 179 -27.31 1.16 11.57
C PHE A 179 -28.67 0.74 12.14
N LYS A 180 -29.38 -0.10 11.39
CA LYS A 180 -30.50 -0.90 11.88
C LYS A 180 -30.01 -2.08 12.73
N GLU A 181 -28.94 -2.71 12.26
CA GLU A 181 -28.39 -3.94 12.82
C GLU A 181 -26.88 -3.97 12.56
N ILE A 182 -26.13 -4.53 13.51
CA ILE A 182 -24.71 -4.82 13.37
C ILE A 182 -24.46 -6.25 13.80
N GLU A 183 -23.99 -7.08 12.89
CA GLU A 183 -23.49 -8.42 13.17
C GLU A 183 -21.97 -8.33 13.42
N GLN A 184 -21.55 -8.60 14.66
CA GLN A 184 -20.14 -8.56 15.03
C GLN A 184 -19.45 -9.88 14.72
N ASN A 185 -18.16 -9.82 14.34
CA ASN A 185 -17.35 -10.99 14.00
C ASN A 185 -18.02 -11.88 12.91
N ALA A 186 -18.77 -11.28 12.00
CA ALA A 186 -19.51 -11.96 10.95
C ALA A 186 -18.58 -12.60 9.91
N PHE A 187 -17.40 -12.01 9.70
CA PHE A 187 -16.43 -12.50 8.72
C PHE A 187 -14.99 -12.25 9.18
N LYS A 188 -14.07 -13.02 8.60
CA LYS A 188 -12.63 -12.74 8.62
C LYS A 188 -12.24 -12.07 7.30
N TYR A 189 -11.70 -10.86 7.36
CA TYR A 189 -11.16 -10.20 6.18
C TYR A 189 -9.90 -10.92 5.70
N GLN A 190 -9.79 -11.07 4.40
CA GLN A 190 -8.62 -11.63 3.74
C GLN A 190 -8.28 -10.76 2.53
N SER A 191 -7.16 -10.03 2.62
CA SER A 191 -6.67 -9.21 1.52
C SER A 191 -6.13 -10.07 0.39
N ILE A 192 -6.06 -9.49 -0.83
CA ILE A 192 -5.42 -10.13 -1.98
C ILE A 192 -3.94 -10.47 -1.69
N GLU A 193 -3.29 -9.68 -0.85
CA GLU A 193 -1.91 -9.91 -0.44
C GLU A 193 -1.81 -11.04 0.59
N GLU A 194 -2.72 -11.11 1.56
CA GLU A 194 -2.82 -12.25 2.49
C GLU A 194 -3.16 -13.55 1.77
N LEU A 195 -4.07 -13.51 0.79
CA LEU A 195 -4.33 -14.63 -0.11
C LEU A 195 -3.07 -15.10 -0.86
N ASN A 196 -2.25 -14.14 -1.27
CA ASN A 196 -0.99 -14.43 -1.94
C ASN A 196 0.07 -14.93 -0.96
N ASN A 197 0.03 -14.48 0.30
CA ASN A 197 0.98 -14.85 1.35
C ASN A 197 0.67 -16.20 2.01
N ASP A 198 -0.60 -16.62 2.08
CA ASP A 198 -1.04 -17.88 2.73
C ASP A 198 -0.62 -19.15 1.95
N LYS A 199 0.13 -19.00 0.88
CA LYS A 199 0.45 -20.12 -0.03
C LYS A 199 1.94 -20.37 -0.09
N SER A 200 2.40 -21.39 0.65
CA SER A 200 3.76 -21.95 0.54
C SER A 200 4.18 -22.28 -0.91
N HIS A 201 3.20 -22.46 -1.83
CA HIS A 201 3.46 -22.66 -3.25
C HIS A 201 3.96 -21.39 -3.98
N LEU A 202 3.93 -20.21 -3.36
CA LEU A 202 4.53 -18.99 -3.91
C LEU A 202 6.05 -18.98 -3.75
N ILE A 203 6.59 -19.81 -2.83
CA ILE A 203 8.03 -20.01 -2.70
C ILE A 203 8.51 -20.81 -3.90
N GLN A 204 9.43 -20.24 -4.66
CA GLN A 204 10.02 -20.85 -5.84
C GLN A 204 11.46 -21.26 -5.56
N ASN A 205 11.77 -22.52 -5.79
CA ASN A 205 13.15 -22.99 -5.70
C ASN A 205 13.78 -22.99 -7.11
N ILE A 206 14.78 -22.15 -7.31
CA ILE A 206 15.51 -22.02 -8.58
C ILE A 206 16.86 -22.71 -8.41
N PHE A 207 17.18 -23.64 -9.30
CA PHE A 207 18.42 -24.42 -9.21
C PHE A 207 19.28 -24.27 -10.46
N PRO A 208 20.56 -23.93 -10.33
CA PRO A 208 21.21 -23.38 -9.12
C PRO A 208 20.67 -22.01 -8.77
N LYS A 209 20.99 -21.51 -7.54
CA LYS A 209 20.65 -20.14 -7.17
C LYS A 209 21.24 -19.15 -8.18
N PRO A 210 20.46 -18.23 -8.73
CA PRO A 210 20.97 -17.19 -9.62
C PRO A 210 22.07 -16.36 -8.96
N ASP A 211 22.98 -15.82 -9.77
CA ASP A 211 23.99 -14.88 -9.29
C ASP A 211 23.38 -13.55 -8.83
N SER A 212 24.19 -12.73 -8.17
CA SER A 212 23.73 -11.47 -7.59
C SER A 212 23.19 -10.47 -8.61
N ASP A 213 23.78 -10.43 -9.82
CA ASP A 213 23.37 -9.48 -10.85
C ASP A 213 22.02 -9.88 -11.46
N SER A 214 21.82 -11.17 -11.64
CA SER A 214 20.53 -11.74 -12.04
C SER A 214 19.45 -11.46 -10.99
N ILE A 215 19.75 -11.65 -9.69
CA ILE A 215 18.82 -11.36 -8.59
C ILE A 215 18.49 -9.87 -8.54
N ASN A 216 19.48 -8.98 -8.68
CA ASN A 216 19.24 -7.53 -8.69
C ASN A 216 18.37 -7.11 -9.88
N SER A 217 18.61 -7.70 -11.06
CA SER A 217 17.78 -7.47 -12.23
C SER A 217 16.34 -7.95 -12.03
N MET A 218 16.14 -9.12 -11.40
CA MET A 218 14.81 -9.64 -11.05
C MET A 218 14.10 -8.68 -10.08
N ASN A 219 14.76 -8.26 -9.00
CA ASN A 219 14.19 -7.33 -8.03
C ASN A 219 13.86 -5.97 -8.67
N SER A 220 14.74 -5.43 -9.53
CA SER A 220 14.49 -4.18 -10.24
C SER A 220 13.20 -4.27 -11.08
N ARG A 221 13.04 -5.33 -11.88
CA ARG A 221 11.82 -5.52 -12.68
C ARG A 221 10.59 -5.72 -11.81
N TYR A 222 10.69 -6.52 -10.75
CA TYR A 222 9.60 -6.75 -9.81
C TYR A 222 9.09 -5.45 -9.15
N PHE A 223 10.00 -4.58 -8.68
CA PHE A 223 9.62 -3.31 -8.08
C PHE A 223 9.16 -2.28 -9.12
N SER A 224 9.70 -2.31 -10.33
CA SER A 224 9.20 -1.47 -11.44
C SER A 224 7.77 -1.83 -11.82
N GLU A 225 7.43 -3.12 -11.89
CA GLU A 225 6.05 -3.58 -12.12
C GLU A 225 5.07 -3.10 -11.03
N GLN A 226 5.57 -2.94 -9.81
CA GLN A 226 4.75 -2.50 -8.67
C GLN A 226 4.67 -0.98 -8.51
N ALA A 227 5.56 -0.19 -9.12
CA ALA A 227 5.79 1.20 -8.77
C ALA A 227 4.50 2.04 -8.66
N GLN A 228 3.59 1.92 -9.62
CA GLN A 228 2.33 2.65 -9.65
C GLN A 228 1.33 2.25 -8.55
N LYS A 229 1.46 1.02 -8.01
CA LYS A 229 0.56 0.46 -7.00
C LYS A 229 1.22 0.34 -5.63
N TYR A 230 2.50 0.71 -5.52
CA TYR A 230 3.30 0.45 -4.33
C TYR A 230 2.75 1.13 -3.09
N ASP A 231 2.49 2.43 -3.19
CA ASP A 231 1.93 3.21 -2.08
C ASP A 231 0.54 2.73 -1.68
N PHE A 232 -0.26 2.31 -2.66
CA PHE A 232 -1.55 1.71 -2.45
C PHE A 232 -1.47 0.44 -1.61
N SER A 233 -0.52 -0.45 -1.90
CA SER A 233 -0.36 -1.70 -1.14
C SER A 233 -0.02 -1.45 0.34
N ASP A 234 0.67 -0.34 0.66
CA ASP A 234 1.02 0.02 2.02
C ASP A 234 -0.19 0.41 2.88
N PHE A 235 -1.27 0.92 2.24
CA PHE A 235 -2.49 1.34 2.94
C PHE A 235 -3.58 0.29 2.98
N ASN A 236 -3.57 -0.66 2.06
CA ASN A 236 -4.63 -1.67 1.95
C ASN A 236 -4.44 -2.88 2.85
N LEU A 237 -3.25 -3.06 3.40
CA LEU A 237 -2.98 -4.07 4.40
C LEU A 237 -2.91 -3.40 5.77
N PRO A 238 -3.94 -3.53 6.62
CA PRO A 238 -3.93 -2.94 7.95
C PRO A 238 -2.68 -3.33 8.75
N SER A 239 -2.26 -4.59 8.67
CA SER A 239 -1.05 -5.08 9.34
C SER A 239 0.22 -4.41 8.81
N ARG A 240 0.37 -4.30 7.50
CA ARG A 240 1.52 -3.64 6.87
C ARG A 240 1.55 -2.15 7.16
N LYS A 241 0.39 -1.47 7.06
CA LYS A 241 0.23 -0.07 7.42
C LYS A 241 0.63 0.18 8.86
N ALA A 242 0.10 -0.61 9.80
CA ALA A 242 0.40 -0.46 11.21
C ALA A 242 1.89 -0.69 11.51
N TYR A 243 2.51 -1.71 10.89
CA TYR A 243 3.96 -1.96 10.99
C TYR A 243 4.77 -0.77 10.49
N ILE A 244 4.54 -0.33 9.24
CA ILE A 244 5.25 0.79 8.63
C ILE A 244 5.08 2.06 9.47
N TYR A 245 3.86 2.34 9.94
CA TYR A 245 3.59 3.53 10.74
C TYR A 245 4.30 3.50 12.10
N SER A 246 4.39 2.35 12.73
CA SER A 246 5.14 2.18 13.97
C SER A 246 6.63 2.41 13.76
N VAL A 247 7.22 1.81 12.73
CA VAL A 247 8.63 2.00 12.35
C VAL A 247 8.92 3.48 12.07
N ASP A 248 8.11 4.12 11.24
CA ASP A 248 8.29 5.52 10.85
C ASP A 248 8.17 6.47 12.05
N ASN A 249 7.20 6.23 12.96
CA ASN A 249 7.04 7.01 14.19
C ASN A 249 8.23 6.86 15.14
N LEU A 250 8.78 5.66 15.28
CA LEU A 250 9.94 5.41 16.13
C LEU A 250 11.20 6.10 15.58
N ILE A 251 11.43 6.04 14.28
CA ILE A 251 12.55 6.71 13.62
C ILE A 251 12.40 8.24 13.70
N SER A 252 11.23 8.78 13.36
CA SER A 252 10.96 10.22 13.40
C SER A 252 11.13 10.81 14.80
N SER A 253 10.63 10.12 15.82
CA SER A 253 10.78 10.53 17.23
C SER A 253 12.23 10.54 17.71
N ASP A 254 13.07 9.66 17.15
CA ASP A 254 14.49 9.65 17.46
C ASP A 254 15.25 10.71 16.66
N LEU A 255 14.97 10.88 15.37
CA LEU A 255 15.54 11.93 14.53
C LEU A 255 15.22 13.34 15.06
N ALA A 256 14.02 13.56 15.61
CA ALA A 256 13.62 14.83 16.20
C ALA A 256 14.56 15.30 17.34
N LYS A 257 15.27 14.37 18.00
CA LYS A 257 16.25 14.66 19.04
C LYS A 257 17.61 15.06 18.48
N ASN A 258 17.85 14.84 17.19
CA ASN A 258 19.10 15.08 16.51
C ASN A 258 18.97 16.27 15.54
N ARG A 259 20.06 17.03 15.36
CA ARG A 259 20.07 18.14 14.38
C ARG A 259 20.47 17.61 13.01
N THR A 260 19.62 16.75 12.43
CA THR A 260 19.85 16.25 11.06
C THR A 260 19.54 17.35 10.06
N THR A 261 20.47 17.65 9.17
CA THR A 261 20.29 18.58 8.04
C THR A 261 20.31 17.85 6.71
N LYS A 262 20.90 16.65 6.66
CA LYS A 262 21.02 15.85 5.46
C LYS A 262 20.89 14.36 5.78
N HIS A 263 19.93 13.70 5.11
CA HIS A 263 19.57 12.31 5.33
C HIS A 263 19.75 11.48 4.05
N LEU A 264 20.32 10.28 4.17
CA LEU A 264 20.45 9.30 3.09
C LEU A 264 19.40 8.22 3.25
N ASP A 265 18.56 8.00 2.23
CA ASP A 265 17.60 6.91 2.21
C ASP A 265 17.94 5.90 1.10
N ILE A 266 18.36 4.70 1.50
CA ILE A 266 18.74 3.62 0.60
C ILE A 266 17.50 2.77 0.32
N ALA A 267 17.24 2.50 -0.97
CA ALA A 267 16.01 1.91 -1.48
C ALA A 267 14.78 2.75 -1.10
N ILE A 268 14.87 4.05 -1.41
CA ILE A 268 13.85 5.04 -1.06
C ILE A 268 12.45 4.72 -1.63
N GLY A 269 12.36 3.86 -2.65
CA GLY A 269 11.12 3.53 -3.33
C GLY A 269 10.48 4.77 -3.95
N THR A 270 9.19 4.98 -3.70
CA THR A 270 8.44 6.16 -4.15
C THR A 270 8.74 7.43 -3.34
N GLY A 271 9.58 7.35 -2.31
CA GLY A 271 9.96 8.46 -1.44
C GLY A 271 8.94 8.82 -0.35
N ARG A 272 7.79 8.19 -0.34
CA ARG A 272 6.69 8.53 0.55
C ARG A 272 7.03 8.34 2.03
N ARG A 273 7.68 7.22 2.40
CA ARG A 273 8.10 6.98 3.79
C ARG A 273 9.13 8.01 4.26
N ALA A 274 10.09 8.35 3.39
CA ALA A 274 11.11 9.36 3.69
C ALA A 274 10.49 10.74 3.98
N ILE A 275 9.54 11.18 3.15
CA ILE A 275 8.80 12.42 3.36
C ILE A 275 8.02 12.36 4.68
N ARG A 276 7.29 11.28 4.93
CA ARG A 276 6.51 11.11 6.14
C ARG A 276 7.38 11.11 7.41
N ILE A 277 8.53 10.43 7.42
CA ILE A 277 9.46 10.43 8.56
C ILE A 277 9.97 11.87 8.81
N ARG A 278 10.30 12.61 7.76
CA ARG A 278 10.71 14.02 7.87
C ARG A 278 9.60 14.88 8.46
N GLU A 279 8.39 14.79 7.97
CA GLU A 279 7.23 15.54 8.47
C GLU A 279 6.94 15.24 9.94
N LEU A 280 6.89 13.96 10.31
CA LEU A 280 6.66 13.53 11.68
C LEU A 280 7.78 13.96 12.65
N SER A 281 9.02 14.09 12.16
CA SER A 281 10.14 14.58 12.99
C SER A 281 10.08 16.07 13.28
N GLY A 282 9.28 16.83 12.54
CA GLY A 282 9.24 18.29 12.60
C GLY A 282 10.51 18.99 12.11
N LEU A 283 11.44 18.25 11.50
CA LEU A 283 12.69 18.76 10.98
C LEU A 283 12.58 19.03 9.47
N ASN A 284 13.35 20.01 9.01
CA ASN A 284 13.48 20.31 7.59
C ASN A 284 14.90 19.96 7.12
N TYR A 285 15.14 18.69 6.80
CA TYR A 285 16.41 18.20 6.27
C TYR A 285 16.30 17.80 4.79
N GLU A 286 17.42 17.90 4.08
CA GLU A 286 17.53 17.39 2.73
C GLU A 286 17.49 15.85 2.74
N ILE A 287 16.66 15.25 1.89
CA ILE A 287 16.62 13.81 1.66
C ILE A 287 17.30 13.52 0.33
N VAL A 288 18.27 12.62 0.37
CA VAL A 288 18.93 12.08 -0.83
C VAL A 288 18.62 10.60 -0.88
N GLY A 289 17.98 10.16 -1.95
CA GLY A 289 17.54 8.79 -2.13
C GLY A 289 18.37 8.01 -3.15
N VAL A 290 18.48 6.70 -2.93
CA VAL A 290 19.00 5.75 -3.93
C VAL A 290 17.97 4.65 -4.13
N GLU A 291 17.67 4.31 -5.40
CA GLU A 291 16.65 3.32 -5.75
C GLU A 291 17.07 2.53 -7.00
N ILE A 292 16.79 1.22 -7.00
CA ILE A 292 17.11 0.33 -8.11
C ILE A 292 16.05 0.33 -9.22
N SER A 293 14.82 0.72 -8.92
CA SER A 293 13.72 0.84 -9.88
C SER A 293 13.67 2.25 -10.46
N GLU A 294 13.81 2.37 -11.78
CA GLU A 294 13.72 3.65 -12.47
C GLU A 294 12.34 4.29 -12.28
N GLU A 295 11.27 3.49 -12.33
CA GLU A 295 9.89 3.95 -12.19
C GLU A 295 9.63 4.52 -10.80
N MET A 296 10.15 3.87 -9.75
CA MET A 296 10.06 4.41 -8.39
C MET A 296 10.87 5.69 -8.23
N CYS A 297 12.07 5.77 -8.80
CA CYS A 297 12.85 7.02 -8.85
C CYS A 297 12.07 8.16 -9.49
N LYS A 298 11.40 7.92 -10.61
CA LYS A 298 10.56 8.93 -11.28
C LYS A 298 9.46 9.46 -10.36
N ILE A 299 8.81 8.56 -9.62
CA ILE A 299 7.77 8.94 -8.64
C ILE A 299 8.38 9.76 -7.50
N ALA A 300 9.50 9.31 -6.92
CA ALA A 300 10.17 10.04 -5.84
C ALA A 300 10.64 11.44 -6.28
N ASN A 301 11.19 11.56 -7.49
CA ASN A 301 11.60 12.84 -8.07
C ASN A 301 10.39 13.77 -8.32
N SER A 302 9.25 13.24 -8.74
CA SER A 302 8.02 14.05 -8.91
C SER A 302 7.48 14.61 -7.59
N ARG A 303 7.88 14.03 -6.46
CA ARG A 303 7.61 14.51 -5.09
C ARG A 303 8.64 15.51 -4.56
N GLY A 304 9.53 15.97 -5.43
CA GLY A 304 10.56 16.95 -5.07
C GLY A 304 11.77 16.37 -4.31
N LEU A 305 11.96 15.06 -4.32
CA LEU A 305 13.13 14.40 -3.74
C LEU A 305 14.27 14.33 -4.75
N ARG A 306 15.51 14.42 -4.26
CA ARG A 306 16.71 14.17 -5.06
C ARG A 306 17.05 12.68 -4.99
N THR A 307 16.83 11.93 -6.08
CA THR A 307 17.08 10.49 -6.11
C THR A 307 18.06 10.10 -7.22
N TYR A 308 18.80 9.02 -6.96
CA TYR A 308 19.70 8.40 -7.92
C TYR A 308 19.18 7.00 -8.27
N HIS A 309 18.89 6.76 -9.56
CA HIS A 309 18.60 5.42 -10.06
C HIS A 309 19.91 4.62 -10.11
N GLN A 310 20.07 3.71 -9.16
CA GLN A 310 21.34 3.01 -8.97
C GLN A 310 21.16 1.72 -8.16
N ASP A 311 21.87 0.65 -8.59
CA ASP A 311 22.07 -0.52 -7.75
C ASP A 311 23.06 -0.16 -6.64
N TRP A 312 22.54 -0.05 -5.41
CA TRP A 312 23.36 0.33 -4.26
C TRP A 312 24.48 -0.66 -3.97
N ALA A 313 24.25 -1.95 -4.14
CA ALA A 313 25.22 -2.99 -3.79
C ALA A 313 26.39 -3.06 -4.78
N ASN A 314 26.14 -2.80 -6.06
CA ASN A 314 27.11 -3.03 -7.14
C ASN A 314 27.76 -1.75 -7.68
N ASN A 315 27.16 -0.60 -7.49
CA ASN A 315 27.74 0.64 -7.97
C ASN A 315 28.70 1.23 -6.93
N ASP A 316 29.94 1.52 -7.35
CA ASP A 316 31.01 2.06 -6.49
C ASP A 316 31.11 3.60 -6.55
N SER A 317 30.23 4.29 -7.32
CA SER A 317 30.26 5.76 -7.37
C SER A 317 30.00 6.38 -6.00
N HIS A 318 30.89 7.24 -5.57
CA HIS A 318 30.76 8.04 -4.35
C HIS A 318 30.45 9.48 -4.71
N THR A 319 29.39 10.05 -4.17
CA THR A 319 28.98 11.43 -4.45
C THR A 319 29.87 12.48 -3.76
N GLY A 320 30.77 12.07 -2.88
CA GLY A 320 31.58 12.96 -2.03
C GLY A 320 30.78 13.62 -0.90
N GLU A 321 29.50 13.33 -0.79
CA GLU A 321 28.63 13.92 0.23
C GLU A 321 28.63 13.11 1.53
N MET A 322 28.50 13.80 2.66
CA MET A 322 28.40 13.18 3.98
C MET A 322 27.02 13.44 4.59
N PHE A 323 26.47 12.42 5.24
CA PHE A 323 25.13 12.44 5.82
C PHE A 323 25.18 12.32 7.34
N GLU A 324 24.19 12.91 8.00
CA GLU A 324 24.05 12.94 9.46
C GLU A 324 23.10 11.84 9.96
N SER A 325 22.42 11.18 9.06
CA SER A 325 21.62 9.99 9.34
C SER A 325 21.36 9.20 8.05
N ALA A 326 21.04 7.91 8.18
CA ALA A 326 20.62 7.09 7.06
C ALA A 326 19.50 6.12 7.44
N THR A 327 18.70 5.75 6.45
CA THR A 327 17.71 4.69 6.51
C THR A 327 17.94 3.65 5.43
N PHE A 328 17.61 2.39 5.73
CA PHE A 328 17.49 1.31 4.76
C PHE A 328 16.30 0.44 5.18
N LEU A 329 15.11 0.84 4.72
CA LEU A 329 13.86 0.32 5.25
C LEU A 329 13.17 -0.61 4.26
N TYR A 330 12.73 -1.78 4.76
CA TYR A 330 11.95 -2.77 4.03
C TYR A 330 12.63 -3.37 2.79
N ALA A 331 13.97 -3.24 2.69
CA ALA A 331 14.66 -3.52 1.44
C ALA A 331 16.02 -4.23 1.57
N PHE A 332 16.71 -4.15 2.71
CA PHE A 332 18.05 -4.74 2.85
C PHE A 332 18.08 -6.26 2.61
N GLY A 333 16.99 -6.96 2.92
CA GLY A 333 16.84 -8.38 2.61
C GLY A 333 16.84 -8.73 1.11
N HIS A 334 16.62 -7.74 0.24
CA HIS A 334 16.69 -7.95 -1.21
C HIS A 334 18.12 -7.99 -1.75
N ILE A 335 19.13 -7.67 -0.93
CA ILE A 335 20.54 -7.79 -1.31
C ILE A 335 20.97 -9.26 -1.24
N ALA A 336 21.29 -9.81 -2.39
CA ALA A 336 21.75 -11.19 -2.51
C ALA A 336 23.14 -11.35 -1.90
N ASN A 337 23.35 -12.44 -1.18
CA ASN A 337 24.54 -12.93 -0.52
C ASN A 337 25.21 -12.01 0.53
N ARG A 338 25.89 -12.64 1.48
CA ARG A 338 26.58 -11.98 2.60
C ARG A 338 27.65 -10.99 2.14
N LYS A 339 28.38 -11.28 1.07
CA LYS A 339 29.45 -10.41 0.56
C LYS A 339 28.89 -9.05 0.13
N ASN A 340 27.78 -9.04 -0.60
CA ASN A 340 27.15 -7.79 -1.06
C ASN A 340 26.47 -7.04 0.09
N ARG A 341 25.90 -7.72 1.08
CA ARG A 341 25.39 -7.10 2.30
C ARG A 341 26.51 -6.38 3.07
N ILE A 342 27.68 -7.01 3.23
CA ILE A 342 28.87 -6.37 3.84
C ILE A 342 29.32 -5.16 3.01
N LYS A 343 29.43 -5.29 1.67
CA LYS A 343 29.80 -4.18 0.79
C LYS A 343 28.84 -3.00 0.94
N SER A 344 27.53 -3.27 0.96
CA SER A 344 26.49 -2.26 1.15
C SER A 344 26.61 -1.54 2.49
N LEU A 345 26.81 -2.25 3.59
CA LEU A 345 26.95 -1.63 4.91
C LEU A 345 28.24 -0.81 5.04
N LYS A 346 29.36 -1.29 4.48
CA LYS A 346 30.61 -0.50 4.43
C LYS A 346 30.43 0.78 3.64
N LYS A 347 29.70 0.71 2.53
CA LYS A 347 29.37 1.88 1.72
C LYS A 347 28.51 2.87 2.50
N ILE A 348 27.44 2.41 3.20
CA ILE A 348 26.64 3.28 4.08
C ILE A 348 27.53 3.94 5.14
N ASN A 349 28.40 3.16 5.79
CA ASN A 349 29.33 3.70 6.77
C ASN A 349 30.19 4.83 6.19
N SER A 350 30.73 4.66 4.96
CA SER A 350 31.57 5.67 4.32
C SER A 350 30.85 6.99 3.98
N TYR A 351 29.52 6.96 3.85
CA TYR A 351 28.69 8.15 3.59
C TYR A 351 28.21 8.86 4.87
N LEU A 352 28.30 8.22 6.02
CA LEU A 352 27.86 8.81 7.28
C LEU A 352 28.98 9.56 7.99
N LYS A 353 28.64 10.63 8.67
CA LYS A 353 29.54 11.28 9.66
C LYS A 353 29.71 10.37 10.87
N GLU A 354 30.85 10.52 11.58
CA GLU A 354 31.08 9.80 12.83
C GLU A 354 29.97 10.08 13.85
N GLY A 355 29.52 9.06 14.56
CA GLY A 355 28.42 9.16 15.52
C GLY A 355 27.04 9.24 14.92
N SER A 356 26.90 9.23 13.58
CA SER A 356 25.60 9.32 12.91
C SER A 356 24.76 8.04 13.05
N PRO A 357 23.44 8.16 13.27
CA PRO A 357 22.54 7.03 13.33
C PRO A 357 22.24 6.44 11.94
N PHE A 358 22.16 5.14 11.90
CA PHE A 358 21.68 4.34 10.79
C PHE A 358 20.50 3.47 11.26
N TYR A 359 19.37 3.56 10.57
CA TYR A 359 18.17 2.78 10.88
C TYR A 359 17.93 1.75 9.80
N ILE A 360 17.69 0.52 10.24
CA ILE A 360 17.38 -0.60 9.34
C ILE A 360 16.29 -1.45 9.94
N ASP A 361 15.29 -1.82 9.13
CA ASP A 361 14.29 -2.81 9.50
C ASP A 361 14.45 -4.09 8.67
N LEU A 362 14.22 -5.23 9.30
CA LEU A 362 14.52 -6.55 8.73
C LEU A 362 13.49 -7.59 9.16
N PHE A 363 13.13 -8.47 8.24
CA PHE A 363 12.32 -9.64 8.57
C PHE A 363 13.13 -10.69 9.33
N SER A 364 12.58 -11.14 10.46
CA SER A 364 13.20 -12.18 11.28
C SER A 364 12.91 -13.58 10.72
N LEU A 365 13.96 -14.37 10.55
CA LEU A 365 13.86 -15.80 10.19
C LEU A 365 13.15 -16.61 11.27
N ASN A 366 13.22 -16.16 12.52
CA ASN A 366 12.66 -16.83 13.69
C ASN A 366 11.24 -16.33 14.03
N ASN A 367 10.67 -15.37 13.27
CA ASN A 367 9.31 -14.90 13.52
C ASN A 367 8.27 -15.96 13.14
N ASN A 368 7.64 -16.55 14.13
CA ASN A 368 6.67 -17.63 13.97
C ASN A 368 5.37 -17.22 13.25
N ASN A 369 5.14 -15.93 13.10
CA ASN A 369 3.93 -15.37 12.48
C ASN A 369 4.16 -14.94 11.04
N GLU A 370 5.39 -15.11 10.52
CA GLU A 370 5.81 -14.72 9.17
C GLU A 370 6.34 -15.92 8.36
N TRP A 371 6.93 -15.67 7.21
CA TRP A 371 7.45 -16.71 6.32
C TRP A 371 8.78 -17.32 6.75
N GLY A 372 9.39 -16.80 7.81
CA GLY A 372 10.67 -17.31 8.30
C GLY A 372 10.69 -18.82 8.49
N PRO A 373 9.73 -19.44 9.24
CA PRO A 373 9.66 -20.89 9.41
C PRO A 373 9.46 -21.66 8.10
N LEU A 374 8.68 -21.13 7.16
CA LEU A 374 8.49 -21.75 5.83
C LEU A 374 9.76 -21.69 5.00
N THR A 375 10.48 -20.56 5.06
CA THR A 375 11.77 -20.37 4.40
C THR A 375 12.80 -21.35 4.95
N LEU A 376 12.86 -21.51 6.27
CA LEU A 376 13.76 -22.45 6.94
C LEU A 376 13.44 -23.91 6.58
N LYS A 377 12.16 -24.26 6.57
CA LYS A 377 11.68 -25.59 6.15
C LYS A 377 12.09 -25.87 4.71
N ALA A 378 11.82 -24.95 3.78
CA ALA A 378 12.22 -25.09 2.37
C ALA A 378 13.74 -25.27 2.22
N TYR A 379 14.54 -24.50 2.97
CA TYR A 379 15.99 -24.60 2.97
C TYR A 379 16.48 -26.00 3.39
N GLN A 380 15.88 -26.57 4.44
CA GLN A 380 16.26 -27.88 4.98
C GLN A 380 15.81 -29.03 4.08
N GLU A 381 14.53 -29.07 3.69
CA GLU A 381 13.92 -30.15 2.93
C GLU A 381 14.51 -30.27 1.52
N ASN A 382 14.89 -29.17 0.89
CA ASN A 382 15.44 -29.14 -0.47
C ASN A 382 16.96 -29.04 -0.49
N ASN A 383 17.65 -29.14 0.65
CA ASN A 383 19.12 -29.02 0.75
C ASN A 383 19.66 -27.78 0.01
N LEU A 384 18.98 -26.66 0.12
CA LEU A 384 19.24 -25.44 -0.68
C LEU A 384 20.68 -24.92 -0.54
N GLY A 385 21.33 -25.16 0.60
CA GLY A 385 22.74 -24.81 0.81
C GLY A 385 23.70 -25.41 -0.23
N LYS A 386 23.43 -26.62 -0.75
CA LYS A 386 24.22 -27.25 -1.82
C LYS A 386 24.04 -26.55 -3.18
N HIS A 387 23.00 -25.75 -3.31
CA HIS A 387 22.66 -24.98 -4.51
C HIS A 387 23.01 -23.50 -4.40
N GLY A 388 23.82 -23.11 -3.39
CA GLY A 388 24.32 -21.74 -3.22
C GLY A 388 23.41 -20.80 -2.43
N TYR A 389 22.33 -21.32 -1.84
CA TYR A 389 21.45 -20.53 -0.96
C TYR A 389 22.08 -20.36 0.42
N GLU A 390 21.90 -19.17 0.99
CA GLU A 390 22.16 -18.93 2.40
C GLU A 390 20.89 -19.27 3.21
N LYS A 391 21.06 -19.62 4.47
CA LYS A 391 19.95 -19.86 5.39
C LYS A 391 19.14 -18.58 5.53
N GLY A 392 17.88 -18.59 5.13
CA GLY A 392 17.02 -17.40 5.09
C GLY A 392 16.71 -16.90 3.68
N ASP A 393 17.40 -17.38 2.65
CA ASP A 393 17.11 -17.01 1.27
C ASP A 393 15.80 -17.62 0.77
N VAL A 394 15.00 -16.80 0.11
CA VAL A 394 13.76 -17.22 -0.54
C VAL A 394 13.52 -16.46 -1.83
N PHE A 395 13.06 -17.15 -2.85
CA PHE A 395 12.43 -16.55 -4.02
C PHE A 395 10.93 -16.73 -3.92
N TYR A 396 10.18 -15.69 -4.25
CA TYR A 396 8.73 -15.76 -4.24
C TYR A 396 8.13 -15.03 -5.43
N LYS A 397 6.95 -15.47 -5.84
CA LYS A 397 6.16 -14.85 -6.90
C LYS A 397 4.77 -14.54 -6.39
N LYS A 398 4.38 -13.28 -6.38
CA LYS A 398 3.01 -12.90 -6.05
C LYS A 398 2.09 -13.16 -7.25
N ARG A 399 0.84 -13.54 -6.96
CA ARG A 399 -0.18 -13.75 -7.99
C ARG A 399 -0.45 -12.43 -8.72
N GLY A 400 -0.46 -12.47 -10.06
CA GLY A 400 -0.67 -11.28 -10.90
C GLY A 400 0.60 -10.52 -11.23
N PHE A 401 1.79 -10.98 -10.77
CA PHE A 401 3.08 -10.43 -11.16
C PHE A 401 3.80 -11.38 -12.12
N SER A 402 4.52 -10.79 -13.07
CA SER A 402 5.33 -11.58 -14.03
C SER A 402 6.64 -12.01 -13.42
N GLU A 403 7.25 -11.17 -12.58
CA GLU A 403 8.59 -11.32 -12.03
C GLU A 403 8.60 -12.02 -10.68
N LEU A 404 9.73 -12.69 -10.42
CA LEU A 404 10.09 -13.21 -9.11
C LEU A 404 10.78 -12.11 -8.29
N ALA A 405 10.61 -12.16 -6.98
CA ALA A 405 11.41 -11.38 -6.05
C ALA A 405 12.28 -12.31 -5.19
N PHE A 406 13.44 -11.80 -4.83
CA PHE A 406 14.33 -12.42 -3.86
C PHE A 406 14.21 -11.69 -2.52
N LEU A 407 14.23 -12.44 -1.42
CA LEU A 407 14.31 -11.90 -0.07
C LEU A 407 15.19 -12.80 0.79
N HIS A 408 15.90 -12.20 1.74
CA HIS A 408 16.64 -12.88 2.79
C HIS A 408 16.05 -12.52 4.15
N TYR A 409 15.69 -13.54 4.93
CA TYR A 409 15.26 -13.42 6.32
C TYR A 409 16.47 -13.55 7.24
N PHE A 410 16.56 -12.72 8.27
CA PHE A 410 17.73 -12.62 9.14
C PHE A 410 17.54 -13.32 10.49
N GLU A 411 18.61 -13.92 10.99
CA GLU A 411 18.77 -14.18 12.43
C GLU A 411 19.44 -12.97 13.10
N PHE A 412 19.08 -12.66 14.34
CA PHE A 412 19.67 -11.52 15.04
C PHE A 412 21.20 -11.55 15.10
N ASN A 413 21.79 -12.73 15.35
CA ASN A 413 23.23 -12.89 15.41
C ASN A 413 23.92 -12.60 14.07
N GLU A 414 23.27 -12.88 12.95
CA GLU A 414 23.77 -12.55 11.62
C GLU A 414 23.88 -11.04 11.44
N ILE A 415 22.76 -10.31 11.63
CA ILE A 415 22.77 -8.85 11.43
C ILE A 415 23.67 -8.13 12.44
N LYS A 416 23.75 -8.61 13.68
CA LYS A 416 24.69 -8.12 14.70
C LYS A 416 26.13 -8.23 14.21
N SER A 417 26.50 -9.39 13.66
CA SER A 417 27.83 -9.62 13.09
C SER A 417 28.11 -8.74 11.86
N LEU A 418 27.11 -8.58 10.96
CA LEU A 418 27.26 -7.74 9.78
C LEU A 418 27.52 -6.29 10.15
N LEU A 419 26.75 -5.72 11.06
CA LEU A 419 26.90 -4.34 11.53
C LEU A 419 28.24 -4.12 12.22
N ALA A 420 28.61 -4.99 13.16
CA ALA A 420 29.90 -4.88 13.88
C ALA A 420 31.11 -4.93 12.93
N ASN A 421 31.09 -5.84 11.93
CA ASN A 421 32.17 -5.99 10.96
C ASN A 421 32.26 -4.87 9.91
N THR A 422 31.31 -3.93 9.92
CA THR A 422 31.20 -2.85 8.95
C THR A 422 31.25 -1.46 9.57
N GLY A 423 31.72 -1.35 10.84
CA GLY A 423 31.94 -0.08 11.53
C GLY A 423 30.68 0.51 12.14
N PHE A 424 29.73 -0.36 12.55
CA PHE A 424 28.53 0.08 13.25
C PHE A 424 28.41 -0.58 14.62
N ARG A 425 28.01 0.19 15.61
CA ARG A 425 27.63 -0.28 16.94
C ARG A 425 26.10 -0.22 17.07
N ILE A 426 25.48 -1.33 17.40
CA ILE A 426 24.03 -1.35 17.69
C ILE A 426 23.78 -0.56 18.97
N GLU A 427 22.89 0.42 18.91
CA GLU A 427 22.45 1.20 20.05
C GLU A 427 21.11 0.72 20.60
N CYS A 428 20.16 0.38 19.72
CA CYS A 428 18.84 -0.08 20.09
C CYS A 428 18.32 -1.12 19.12
N VAL A 429 17.61 -2.12 19.63
CA VAL A 429 16.83 -3.08 18.86
C VAL A 429 15.41 -3.09 19.39
N LYS A 430 14.45 -3.00 18.51
CA LYS A 430 13.03 -3.20 18.79
C LYS A 430 12.50 -4.31 17.91
N TYR A 431 11.59 -5.11 18.46
CA TYR A 431 10.85 -6.11 17.70
C TYR A 431 9.45 -5.57 17.46
N ILE A 432 8.99 -5.54 16.22
CA ILE A 432 7.71 -4.95 15.85
C ILE A 432 6.86 -6.01 15.17
N GLY A 433 5.66 -6.24 15.70
CA GLY A 433 4.70 -7.18 15.14
C GLY A 433 4.25 -6.76 13.73
N TYR A 434 4.08 -7.75 12.84
CA TYR A 434 3.62 -7.52 11.47
C TYR A 434 2.25 -8.18 11.22
N SER A 435 2.17 -9.50 11.05
CA SER A 435 0.90 -10.22 10.85
C SER A 435 0.14 -10.40 12.17
N LYS A 436 0.86 -10.61 13.27
CA LYS A 436 0.31 -10.66 14.63
C LYS A 436 0.76 -9.43 15.40
N ASN A 437 -0.14 -8.83 16.16
CA ASN A 437 0.11 -7.59 16.92
C ASN A 437 0.70 -6.47 16.01
N PRO A 438 0.09 -6.16 14.86
CA PRO A 438 0.68 -5.29 13.86
C PRO A 438 1.00 -3.90 14.42
N GLY A 439 2.24 -3.46 14.20
CA GLY A 439 2.76 -2.18 14.68
C GLY A 439 3.05 -2.11 16.18
N GLN A 440 2.75 -3.13 16.96
CA GLN A 440 3.07 -3.16 18.40
C GLN A 440 4.52 -3.58 18.61
N ILE A 441 5.17 -2.99 19.62
CA ILE A 441 6.46 -3.46 20.08
C ILE A 441 6.21 -4.75 20.87
N VAL A 442 6.91 -5.81 20.52
CA VAL A 442 6.82 -7.15 21.12
C VAL A 442 8.15 -7.56 21.74
N ASP A 443 8.17 -8.66 22.49
CA ASP A 443 9.29 -8.97 23.36
C ASP A 443 10.47 -9.68 22.66
N SER A 444 10.24 -10.29 21.49
CA SER A 444 11.26 -11.11 20.85
C SER A 444 11.19 -11.15 19.31
N GLU A 445 12.28 -11.59 18.70
CA GLU A 445 12.35 -11.89 17.26
C GLU A 445 11.41 -13.02 16.81
N ARG A 446 10.83 -13.80 17.75
CA ARG A 446 9.84 -14.84 17.44
C ARG A 446 8.43 -14.29 17.22
N GLU A 447 8.21 -13.05 17.63
CA GLU A 447 6.91 -12.38 17.57
C GLU A 447 6.89 -11.16 16.66
N GLY A 448 8.07 -10.59 16.37
CA GLY A 448 8.22 -9.38 15.56
C GLY A 448 9.45 -9.36 14.68
N ASN A 449 9.46 -8.43 13.78
CA ASN A 449 10.58 -8.11 12.89
C ASN A 449 11.48 -7.06 13.56
N PHE A 450 12.74 -6.98 13.12
CA PHE A 450 13.71 -6.07 13.69
C PHE A 450 13.53 -4.62 13.22
N LEU A 451 13.55 -3.67 14.13
CA LEU A 451 13.98 -2.29 13.86
C LEU A 451 15.25 -2.04 14.67
N ILE A 452 16.34 -1.77 13.98
CA ILE A 452 17.66 -1.57 14.59
C ILE A 452 18.10 -0.14 14.34
N LYS A 453 18.51 0.54 15.44
CA LYS A 453 19.32 1.75 15.40
C LYS A 453 20.76 1.37 15.63
N ALA A 454 21.63 1.66 14.68
CA ALA A 454 23.06 1.48 14.78
C ALA A 454 23.76 2.84 14.64
N ILE A 455 24.90 2.99 15.28
CA ILE A 455 25.72 4.21 15.26
C ILE A 455 27.01 3.92 14.53
N LYS A 456 27.41 4.78 13.59
CA LYS A 456 28.75 4.73 13.00
C LYS A 456 29.81 4.97 14.03
N ILE A 457 30.85 4.10 14.05
CA ILE A 457 32.02 4.17 14.92
C ILE A 457 33.29 4.23 14.10
#